data_f47c5e46af91c373f2ce812570084077
#
_entry.id   f47c5e46af91c373f2ce812570084077
#
_cell.length_a   1.000
_cell.length_b   1.000
_cell.length_c   1.000
_cell.angle_alpha   90.00
_cell.angle_beta   90.00
_cell.angle_gamma   90.00
#
_symmetry.space_group_name_H-M   'P 1'
#
loop_
_entity.id
_entity.type
_entity.pdbx_description
1 polymer ?
#
loop_
_entity_poly.entity_id
_entity_poly.type
_entity_poly.pdbx_seq_one_letter_code
_entity_poly.pdbx_strand_id
1 'polypeptide(L)'
;MSKTLQMLDGYQHPIIGLGTYLLKDPDAISTAIKSGYRCLDTACYYHNHREFGLGVKKSGVPRSELFLTSKVDPWTGAVHNARQSILRALNEAQLEYWDLVLIHSPSGGKNTRLNAYEELSSLVDEGKIRSLGVSNYGAGHIEELLASKPKYGPVVNQVEVHTMHSNDKVVRYCQEKGIIVEGYCPLGRKQFFNNRALIEIAKKYNCSVPQLMLSWLIGRGIVPLPKSSDDARQRENLESTNVTLREADMTEINKLDEQMDVDGQYIIQDGV
;
A
#
# COMPACT_ATOMS: atom_id res chain seq x y z
N MET A 1 1.47 18.14 11.21
CA MET A 1 0.91 17.67 9.91
C MET A 1 1.61 16.36 9.56
N SER A 2 0.90 15.35 9.09
CA SER A 2 1.52 14.13 8.60
C SER A 2 2.39 14.45 7.37
N LYS A 3 3.58 13.85 7.27
CA LYS A 3 4.41 13.97 6.07
C LYS A 3 3.69 13.30 4.89
N THR A 4 3.76 13.89 3.70
CA THR A 4 3.09 13.37 2.49
C THR A 4 4.03 13.37 1.28
N LEU A 5 3.69 12.55 0.28
CA LEU A 5 4.27 12.55 -1.06
C LEU A 5 3.21 13.06 -2.05
N GLN A 6 3.63 13.86 -3.04
CA GLN A 6 2.72 14.33 -4.08
C GLN A 6 2.58 13.25 -5.17
N MET A 7 1.33 12.88 -5.48
CA MET A 7 0.99 11.98 -6.58
C MET A 7 0.92 12.72 -7.92
N LEU A 8 0.99 11.98 -9.03
CA LEU A 8 0.94 12.54 -10.40
C LEU A 8 -0.36 13.29 -10.71
N ASP A 9 -1.45 12.94 -10.07
CA ASP A 9 -2.76 13.58 -10.21
C ASP A 9 -2.96 14.80 -9.30
N GLY A 10 -1.93 15.16 -8.51
CA GLY A 10 -1.91 16.33 -7.64
C GLY A 10 -2.39 16.10 -6.20
N TYR A 11 -2.98 14.94 -5.88
CA TYR A 11 -3.33 14.60 -4.50
C TYR A 11 -2.09 14.26 -3.66
N GLN A 12 -2.26 14.30 -2.33
CA GLN A 12 -1.20 14.00 -1.38
C GLN A 12 -1.38 12.63 -0.75
N HIS A 13 -0.35 11.81 -0.78
CA HIS A 13 -0.32 10.48 -0.18
C HIS A 13 0.48 10.51 1.14
N PRO A 14 -0.07 10.04 2.28
CA PRO A 14 0.70 9.94 3.53
C PRO A 14 1.88 8.98 3.40
N ILE A 15 3.01 9.27 4.07
CA ILE A 15 4.25 8.48 3.93
C ILE A 15 4.23 7.12 4.63
N ILE A 16 3.18 6.79 5.38
CA ILE A 16 2.94 5.51 6.04
C ILE A 16 1.45 5.24 6.10
N GLY A 17 1.03 3.98 5.94
CA GLY A 17 -0.36 3.58 6.09
C GLY A 17 -0.52 2.34 6.97
N LEU A 18 -1.77 2.01 7.35
CA LEU A 18 -2.13 0.78 8.02
C LEU A 18 -2.72 -0.22 7.02
N GLY A 19 -2.08 -1.37 6.84
CA GLY A 19 -2.67 -2.51 6.14
C GLY A 19 -3.74 -3.18 7.01
N THR A 20 -4.89 -3.55 6.42
CA THR A 20 -6.00 -4.17 7.18
C THR A 20 -6.29 -5.62 6.80
N TYR A 21 -5.40 -6.28 6.08
CA TYR A 21 -5.55 -7.71 5.81
C TYR A 21 -5.70 -8.52 7.10
N LEU A 22 -6.72 -9.37 7.18
CA LEU A 22 -7.11 -10.14 8.40
C LEU A 22 -7.46 -9.27 9.62
N LEU A 23 -7.70 -7.98 9.46
CA LEU A 23 -8.13 -7.09 10.52
C LEU A 23 -9.65 -6.90 10.42
N LYS A 24 -10.38 -7.58 11.31
CA LYS A 24 -11.85 -7.54 11.37
C LYS A 24 -12.39 -6.83 12.62
N ASP A 25 -11.49 -6.25 13.43
CA ASP A 25 -11.87 -5.49 14.62
C ASP A 25 -11.94 -3.99 14.30
N PRO A 26 -13.15 -3.38 14.32
CA PRO A 26 -13.29 -1.95 14.09
C PRO A 26 -12.58 -1.09 15.16
N ASP A 27 -12.43 -1.60 16.37
CA ASP A 27 -11.76 -0.85 17.44
C ASP A 27 -10.27 -0.72 17.19
N ALA A 28 -9.60 -1.75 16.69
CA ALA A 28 -8.21 -1.69 16.29
C ALA A 28 -7.99 -0.68 15.12
N ILE A 29 -8.91 -0.59 14.16
CA ILE A 29 -8.87 0.40 13.08
C ILE A 29 -9.06 1.82 13.64
N SER A 30 -10.08 2.01 14.49
CA SER A 30 -10.36 3.30 15.14
C SER A 30 -9.17 3.79 15.98
N THR A 31 -8.54 2.89 16.74
CA THR A 31 -7.37 3.21 17.56
C THR A 31 -6.18 3.63 16.72
N ALA A 32 -5.92 2.96 15.60
CA ALA A 32 -4.85 3.35 14.67
C ALA A 32 -5.06 4.78 14.14
N ILE A 33 -6.29 5.11 13.73
CA ILE A 33 -6.62 6.47 13.25
C ILE A 33 -6.43 7.50 14.36
N LYS A 34 -6.92 7.22 15.57
CA LYS A 34 -6.74 8.09 16.76
C LYS A 34 -5.27 8.27 17.14
N SER A 35 -4.43 7.25 16.90
CA SER A 35 -3.00 7.31 17.15
C SER A 35 -2.24 8.14 16.12
N GLY A 36 -2.88 8.50 14.98
CA GLY A 36 -2.27 9.38 13.98
C GLY A 36 -2.16 8.80 12.57
N TYR A 37 -2.53 7.54 12.33
CA TYR A 37 -2.63 7.04 10.95
C TYR A 37 -3.65 7.86 10.16
N ARG A 38 -3.27 8.22 8.94
CA ARG A 38 -4.14 8.95 8.00
C ARG A 38 -4.32 8.20 6.68
N CYS A 39 -3.52 7.16 6.42
CA CYS A 39 -3.67 6.24 5.29
C CYS A 39 -4.05 4.85 5.80
N LEU A 40 -5.11 4.26 5.24
CA LEU A 40 -5.55 2.90 5.55
C LEU A 40 -5.85 2.15 4.26
N ASP A 41 -5.39 0.90 4.20
CA ASP A 41 -5.46 0.04 3.03
C ASP A 41 -6.32 -1.19 3.30
N THR A 42 -7.35 -1.39 2.48
CA THR A 42 -8.17 -2.60 2.44
C THR A 42 -8.28 -3.16 1.01
N ALA A 43 -9.11 -4.17 0.78
CA ALA A 43 -9.37 -4.77 -0.53
C ALA A 43 -10.68 -5.57 -0.54
N CYS A 44 -11.27 -5.79 -1.72
CA CYS A 44 -12.42 -6.70 -1.89
C CYS A 44 -12.10 -8.11 -1.37
N TYR A 45 -10.90 -8.59 -1.64
CA TYR A 45 -10.39 -9.89 -1.18
C TYR A 45 -10.36 -10.05 0.35
N TYR A 46 -10.25 -8.95 1.13
CA TYR A 46 -10.13 -9.04 2.59
C TYR A 46 -11.47 -9.26 3.29
N HIS A 47 -12.59 -9.06 2.61
CA HIS A 47 -13.95 -9.26 3.15
C HIS A 47 -14.15 -8.55 4.50
N ASN A 48 -13.69 -7.30 4.60
CA ASN A 48 -13.74 -6.52 5.84
C ASN A 48 -14.16 -5.05 5.64
N HIS A 49 -14.77 -4.70 4.49
CA HIS A 49 -15.17 -3.31 4.22
C HIS A 49 -16.14 -2.75 5.26
N ARG A 50 -17.06 -3.59 5.78
CA ARG A 50 -17.99 -3.18 6.83
C ARG A 50 -17.26 -2.81 8.13
N GLU A 51 -16.38 -3.68 8.61
CA GLU A 51 -15.57 -3.46 9.82
C GLU A 51 -14.62 -2.28 9.63
N PHE A 52 -14.06 -2.15 8.43
CA PHE A 52 -13.22 -1.02 8.03
C PHE A 52 -13.98 0.30 8.16
N GLY A 53 -15.16 0.41 7.55
CA GLY A 53 -15.99 1.61 7.61
C GLY A 53 -16.47 1.93 9.02
N LEU A 54 -16.83 0.90 9.82
CA LEU A 54 -17.18 1.08 11.24
C LEU A 54 -16.01 1.65 12.03
N GLY A 55 -14.78 1.17 11.81
CA GLY A 55 -13.57 1.67 12.46
C GLY A 55 -13.28 3.11 12.08
N VAL A 56 -13.40 3.47 10.80
CA VAL A 56 -13.29 4.84 10.31
C VAL A 56 -14.29 5.75 11.02
N LYS A 57 -15.57 5.38 11.06
CA LYS A 57 -16.62 6.15 11.73
C LYS A 57 -16.38 6.31 13.23
N LYS A 58 -15.98 5.22 13.93
CA LYS A 58 -15.67 5.23 15.37
C LYS A 58 -14.46 6.11 15.72
N SER A 59 -13.58 6.38 14.78
CA SER A 59 -12.41 7.23 15.01
C SER A 59 -12.78 8.67 15.32
N GLY A 60 -13.90 9.14 14.76
CA GLY A 60 -14.33 10.55 14.87
C GLY A 60 -13.48 11.53 14.04
N VAL A 61 -12.47 11.03 13.30
CA VAL A 61 -11.65 11.88 12.41
C VAL A 61 -12.43 12.18 11.14
N PRO A 62 -12.46 13.44 10.68
CA PRO A 62 -13.15 13.82 9.47
C PRO A 62 -12.70 13.00 8.25
N ARG A 63 -13.64 12.55 7.41
CA ARG A 63 -13.34 11.76 6.20
C ARG A 63 -12.31 12.43 5.28
N SER A 64 -12.36 13.77 5.21
CA SER A 64 -11.44 14.57 4.39
C SER A 64 -9.99 14.56 4.87
N GLU A 65 -9.72 14.14 6.11
CA GLU A 65 -8.37 13.99 6.65
C GLU A 65 -7.79 12.60 6.43
N LEU A 66 -8.57 11.66 5.89
CA LEU A 66 -8.19 10.27 5.70
C LEU A 66 -7.94 9.97 4.22
N PHE A 67 -6.93 9.16 3.96
CA PHE A 67 -6.61 8.57 2.68
C PHE A 67 -6.94 7.07 2.75
N LEU A 68 -8.02 6.66 2.07
CA LEU A 68 -8.55 5.31 2.17
C LEU A 68 -8.43 4.58 0.83
N THR A 69 -7.78 3.42 0.86
CA THR A 69 -7.51 2.59 -0.33
C THR A 69 -8.35 1.32 -0.31
N SER A 70 -8.91 0.96 -1.47
CA SER A 70 -9.46 -0.38 -1.73
C SER A 70 -8.89 -0.97 -3.02
N LYS A 71 -9.17 -2.26 -3.27
CA LYS A 71 -8.62 -2.98 -4.43
C LYS A 71 -9.67 -3.93 -5.02
N VAL A 72 -9.63 -4.12 -6.35
CA VAL A 72 -10.35 -5.19 -7.04
C VAL A 72 -9.37 -6.28 -7.46
N ASP A 73 -9.74 -7.53 -7.27
CA ASP A 73 -8.86 -8.68 -7.45
C ASP A 73 -9.43 -9.73 -8.42
N PRO A 74 -8.58 -10.53 -9.08
CA PRO A 74 -9.03 -11.58 -9.99
C PRO A 74 -9.53 -12.84 -9.26
N TRP A 75 -9.13 -13.05 -7.99
CA TRP A 75 -9.40 -14.31 -7.26
C TRP A 75 -10.85 -14.43 -6.79
N THR A 76 -11.45 -13.31 -6.37
CA THR A 76 -12.88 -13.26 -6.03
C THR A 76 -13.75 -12.91 -7.23
N GLY A 77 -13.12 -12.63 -8.38
CA GLY A 77 -13.81 -12.15 -9.58
C GLY A 77 -14.17 -10.66 -9.54
N ALA A 78 -13.73 -9.92 -8.51
CA ALA A 78 -14.01 -8.48 -8.38
C ALA A 78 -13.51 -7.68 -9.58
N VAL A 79 -12.41 -8.08 -10.19
CA VAL A 79 -11.83 -7.45 -11.38
C VAL A 79 -12.71 -7.58 -12.64
N HIS A 80 -13.53 -8.63 -12.74
CA HIS A 80 -14.43 -8.83 -13.89
C HIS A 80 -15.69 -7.96 -13.85
N ASN A 81 -15.97 -7.36 -12.69
CA ASN A 81 -17.06 -6.43 -12.44
C ASN A 81 -16.54 -5.31 -11.53
N ALA A 82 -15.45 -4.68 -11.94
CA ALA A 82 -14.66 -3.76 -11.11
C ALA A 82 -15.53 -2.61 -10.59
N ARG A 83 -16.32 -2.00 -11.45
CA ARG A 83 -17.27 -0.94 -11.10
C ARG A 83 -18.23 -1.38 -9.98
N GLN A 84 -18.94 -2.51 -10.18
CA GLN A 84 -19.94 -2.99 -9.22
C GLN A 84 -19.28 -3.40 -7.89
N SER A 85 -18.10 -3.98 -7.95
CA SER A 85 -17.35 -4.39 -6.78
C SER A 85 -16.95 -3.19 -5.90
N ILE A 86 -16.51 -2.09 -6.50
CA ILE A 86 -16.15 -0.86 -5.76
C ILE A 86 -17.40 -0.14 -5.24
N LEU A 87 -18.48 -0.08 -6.00
CA LEU A 87 -19.75 0.49 -5.50
C LEU A 87 -20.29 -0.31 -4.30
N ARG A 88 -20.19 -1.64 -4.33
CA ARG A 88 -20.52 -2.49 -3.19
C ARG A 88 -19.61 -2.23 -2.00
N ALA A 89 -18.29 -2.14 -2.21
CA ALA A 89 -17.32 -1.82 -1.18
C ALA A 89 -17.61 -0.47 -0.50
N LEU A 90 -17.98 0.56 -1.26
CA LEU A 90 -18.42 1.85 -0.72
C LEU A 90 -19.66 1.71 0.16
N ASN A 91 -20.66 0.97 -0.31
CA ASN A 91 -21.89 0.73 0.44
C ASN A 91 -21.62 -0.04 1.75
N GLU A 92 -20.84 -1.12 1.70
CA GLU A 92 -20.46 -1.91 2.88
C GLU A 92 -19.68 -1.07 3.91
N ALA A 93 -18.75 -0.25 3.45
CA ALA A 93 -17.96 0.64 4.29
C ALA A 93 -18.72 1.92 4.73
N GLN A 94 -19.92 2.18 4.17
CA GLN A 94 -20.67 3.42 4.38
C GLN A 94 -19.83 4.67 4.05
N LEU A 95 -19.09 4.62 2.93
CA LEU A 95 -18.24 5.71 2.43
C LEU A 95 -18.85 6.31 1.15
N GLU A 96 -18.60 7.59 0.91
CA GLU A 96 -19.02 8.30 -0.30
C GLU A 96 -18.05 8.10 -1.46
N TYR A 97 -16.75 7.98 -1.16
CA TYR A 97 -15.65 7.80 -2.12
C TYR A 97 -14.45 7.08 -1.51
N TRP A 98 -13.61 6.50 -2.38
CA TRP A 98 -12.26 6.05 -2.06
C TRP A 98 -11.24 7.08 -2.52
N ASP A 99 -10.16 7.28 -1.75
CA ASP A 99 -9.05 8.15 -2.20
C ASP A 99 -8.21 7.45 -3.27
N LEU A 100 -8.03 6.12 -3.13
CA LEU A 100 -7.29 5.32 -4.10
C LEU A 100 -7.98 3.97 -4.32
N VAL A 101 -8.05 3.55 -5.58
CA VAL A 101 -8.44 2.17 -5.91
C VAL A 101 -7.37 1.54 -6.80
N LEU A 102 -6.98 0.31 -6.45
CA LEU A 102 -5.97 -0.46 -7.16
C LEU A 102 -6.57 -1.68 -7.87
N ILE A 103 -6.03 -2.05 -9.03
CA ILE A 103 -6.13 -3.42 -9.50
C ILE A 103 -5.12 -4.25 -8.72
N HIS A 104 -5.60 -5.23 -7.94
CA HIS A 104 -4.83 -5.94 -6.91
C HIS A 104 -3.71 -6.82 -7.48
N SER A 105 -3.84 -7.28 -8.72
CA SER A 105 -2.86 -8.11 -9.41
C SER A 105 -3.06 -8.01 -10.92
N PRO A 106 -1.98 -8.14 -11.73
CA PRO A 106 -2.08 -8.23 -13.18
C PRO A 106 -2.67 -9.56 -13.68
N SER A 107 -2.87 -10.53 -12.79
CA SER A 107 -3.46 -11.84 -13.12
C SER A 107 -4.84 -11.69 -13.78
N GLY A 108 -5.27 -12.69 -14.53
CA GLY A 108 -6.56 -12.67 -15.24
C GLY A 108 -6.47 -12.24 -16.71
N GLY A 109 -5.28 -11.88 -17.18
CA GLY A 109 -5.01 -11.56 -18.58
C GLY A 109 -5.21 -10.09 -18.94
N LYS A 110 -4.60 -9.68 -20.05
CA LYS A 110 -4.55 -8.30 -20.53
C LYS A 110 -5.92 -7.64 -20.62
N ASN A 111 -6.85 -8.28 -21.33
CA ASN A 111 -8.17 -7.66 -21.57
C ASN A 111 -8.94 -7.46 -20.26
N THR A 112 -8.87 -8.41 -19.34
CA THR A 112 -9.53 -8.29 -18.03
C THR A 112 -9.03 -7.07 -17.25
N ARG A 113 -7.69 -6.90 -17.15
CA ARG A 113 -7.13 -5.78 -16.38
C ARG A 113 -7.34 -4.43 -17.04
N LEU A 114 -7.30 -4.34 -18.40
CA LEU A 114 -7.58 -3.10 -19.10
C LEU A 114 -9.05 -2.70 -19.02
N ASN A 115 -9.99 -3.65 -19.18
CA ASN A 115 -11.41 -3.39 -19.02
C ASN A 115 -11.74 -2.96 -17.57
N ALA A 116 -11.16 -3.64 -16.57
CA ALA A 116 -11.33 -3.24 -15.18
C ALA A 116 -10.83 -1.81 -14.92
N TYR A 117 -9.68 -1.45 -15.50
CA TYR A 117 -9.13 -0.11 -15.36
C TYR A 117 -10.03 0.96 -15.98
N GLU A 118 -10.65 0.67 -17.14
CA GLU A 118 -11.61 1.54 -17.79
C GLU A 118 -12.90 1.70 -16.95
N GLU A 119 -13.44 0.61 -16.42
CA GLU A 119 -14.58 0.64 -15.50
C GLU A 119 -14.29 1.50 -14.25
N LEU A 120 -13.11 1.37 -13.66
CA LEU A 120 -12.69 2.18 -12.53
C LEU A 120 -12.50 3.65 -12.93
N SER A 121 -12.00 3.93 -14.12
CA SER A 121 -11.85 5.29 -14.64
C SER A 121 -13.21 6.02 -14.72
N SER A 122 -14.29 5.31 -15.06
CA SER A 122 -15.64 5.89 -15.05
C SER A 122 -16.09 6.34 -13.64
N LEU A 123 -15.64 5.63 -12.60
CA LEU A 123 -15.94 5.99 -11.21
C LEU A 123 -15.15 7.21 -10.71
N VAL A 124 -14.02 7.52 -11.34
CA VAL A 124 -13.31 8.79 -11.08
C VAL A 124 -14.16 9.96 -11.61
N ASP A 125 -14.73 9.85 -12.82
CA ASP A 125 -15.62 10.85 -13.39
C ASP A 125 -16.85 11.10 -12.51
N GLU A 126 -17.33 10.08 -11.82
CA GLU A 126 -18.48 10.15 -10.91
C GLU A 126 -18.12 10.62 -9.49
N GLY A 127 -16.85 10.88 -9.21
CA GLY A 127 -16.37 11.26 -7.88
C GLY A 127 -16.44 10.17 -6.82
N LYS A 128 -16.55 8.90 -7.25
CA LYS A 128 -16.53 7.72 -6.36
C LYS A 128 -15.11 7.25 -6.05
N ILE A 129 -14.17 7.61 -6.88
CA ILE A 129 -12.73 7.36 -6.72
C ILE A 129 -12.00 8.68 -6.99
N ARG A 130 -10.94 9.00 -6.23
CA ARG A 130 -10.08 10.15 -6.52
C ARG A 130 -8.91 9.78 -7.41
N SER A 131 -8.21 8.69 -7.06
CA SER A 131 -6.98 8.26 -7.71
C SER A 131 -7.03 6.80 -8.09
N LEU A 132 -6.36 6.43 -9.19
CA LEU A 132 -6.23 5.05 -9.65
C LEU A 132 -4.78 4.59 -9.59
N GLY A 133 -4.61 3.31 -9.28
CA GLY A 133 -3.31 2.67 -9.29
C GLY A 133 -3.42 1.17 -9.57
N VAL A 134 -2.29 0.51 -9.37
CA VAL A 134 -2.14 -0.92 -9.59
C VAL A 134 -1.40 -1.57 -8.42
N SER A 135 -1.40 -2.88 -8.37
CA SER A 135 -0.66 -3.65 -7.38
C SER A 135 -0.06 -4.89 -8.03
N ASN A 136 1.16 -5.23 -7.66
CA ASN A 136 1.91 -6.37 -8.20
C ASN A 136 2.20 -6.26 -9.72
N TYR A 137 2.28 -5.05 -10.25
CA TYR A 137 2.61 -4.82 -11.65
C TYR A 137 4.12 -4.69 -11.82
N GLY A 138 4.71 -5.49 -12.73
CA GLY A 138 6.05 -5.27 -13.25
C GLY A 138 6.07 -4.15 -14.31
N ALA A 139 7.26 -3.77 -14.77
CA ALA A 139 7.44 -2.71 -15.76
C ALA A 139 6.62 -2.96 -17.05
N GLY A 140 6.64 -4.21 -17.57
CA GLY A 140 5.89 -4.57 -18.78
C GLY A 140 4.37 -4.39 -18.63
N HIS A 141 3.81 -4.70 -17.43
CA HIS A 141 2.39 -4.49 -17.17
C HIS A 141 2.03 -2.99 -17.11
N ILE A 142 2.90 -2.16 -16.50
CA ILE A 142 2.69 -0.71 -16.45
C ILE A 142 2.78 -0.11 -17.86
N GLU A 143 3.77 -0.52 -18.67
CA GLU A 143 3.90 -0.06 -20.06
C GLU A 143 2.69 -0.47 -20.90
N GLU A 144 2.17 -1.68 -20.74
CA GLU A 144 0.96 -2.14 -21.42
C GLU A 144 -0.24 -1.25 -21.08
N LEU A 145 -0.41 -0.93 -19.79
CA LEU A 145 -1.48 -0.04 -19.32
C LEU A 145 -1.30 1.37 -19.91
N LEU A 146 -0.10 1.93 -19.86
CA LEU A 146 0.19 3.27 -20.41
C LEU A 146 0.01 3.32 -21.93
N ALA A 147 0.36 2.24 -22.65
CA ALA A 147 0.17 2.14 -24.09
C ALA A 147 -1.32 2.13 -24.50
N SER A 148 -2.23 1.72 -23.61
CA SER A 148 -3.68 1.82 -23.82
C SER A 148 -4.21 3.26 -23.73
N LYS A 149 -3.36 4.22 -23.30
CA LYS A 149 -3.68 5.64 -23.12
C LYS A 149 -4.90 5.85 -22.20
N PRO A 150 -4.88 5.32 -20.98
CA PRO A 150 -6.00 5.46 -20.05
C PRO A 150 -6.24 6.96 -19.75
N LYS A 151 -7.50 7.33 -19.54
CA LYS A 151 -7.86 8.71 -19.18
C LYS A 151 -7.16 9.18 -17.90
N TYR A 152 -7.03 8.28 -16.94
CA TYR A 152 -6.31 8.47 -15.68
C TYR A 152 -5.18 7.45 -15.60
N GLY A 153 -3.93 7.90 -15.56
CA GLY A 153 -2.77 7.02 -15.40
C GLY A 153 -2.65 6.46 -13.98
N PRO A 154 -1.91 5.35 -13.77
CA PRO A 154 -1.67 4.83 -12.45
C PRO A 154 -0.76 5.77 -11.66
N VAL A 155 -1.17 6.18 -10.46
CA VAL A 155 -0.38 7.06 -9.58
C VAL A 155 0.35 6.30 -8.49
N VAL A 156 -0.04 5.04 -8.24
CA VAL A 156 0.54 4.15 -7.23
C VAL A 156 0.73 2.75 -7.83
N ASN A 157 1.84 2.09 -7.48
CA ASN A 157 2.02 0.65 -7.61
C ASN A 157 2.33 0.06 -6.24
N GLN A 158 1.45 -0.78 -5.71
CA GLN A 158 1.64 -1.44 -4.42
C GLN A 158 2.27 -2.82 -4.63
N VAL A 159 3.46 -3.04 -4.08
CA VAL A 159 4.24 -4.27 -4.27
C VAL A 159 4.84 -4.75 -2.96
N GLU A 160 5.27 -6.01 -2.89
CA GLU A 160 6.03 -6.48 -1.73
C GLU A 160 7.39 -5.79 -1.69
N VAL A 161 7.71 -5.14 -0.57
CA VAL A 161 9.04 -4.57 -0.32
C VAL A 161 9.38 -4.65 1.17
N HIS A 162 10.52 -5.25 1.46
CA HIS A 162 11.12 -5.26 2.80
C HIS A 162 12.65 -5.45 2.69
N THR A 163 13.37 -5.44 3.80
CA THR A 163 14.84 -5.43 3.81
C THR A 163 15.52 -6.64 3.16
N MET A 164 14.81 -7.78 3.02
CA MET A 164 15.28 -8.98 2.34
C MET A 164 14.66 -9.17 0.94
N HIS A 165 13.84 -8.23 0.51
CA HIS A 165 13.21 -8.19 -0.81
C HIS A 165 13.04 -6.72 -1.24
N SER A 166 14.09 -6.14 -1.78
CA SER A 166 14.13 -4.71 -2.11
C SER A 166 13.26 -4.34 -3.30
N ASN A 167 12.96 -5.29 -4.17
CA ASN A 167 12.20 -5.15 -5.41
C ASN A 167 12.71 -3.99 -6.29
N ASP A 168 14.03 -3.78 -6.30
CA ASP A 168 14.71 -2.61 -6.85
C ASP A 168 14.33 -2.27 -8.29
N LYS A 169 14.18 -3.28 -9.14
CA LYS A 169 13.84 -3.06 -10.56
C LYS A 169 12.49 -2.34 -10.70
N VAL A 170 11.47 -2.86 -10.02
CA VAL A 170 10.10 -2.30 -10.09
C VAL A 170 10.03 -0.97 -9.36
N VAL A 171 10.68 -0.87 -8.20
CA VAL A 171 10.71 0.37 -7.41
C VAL A 171 11.32 1.51 -8.22
N ARG A 172 12.52 1.32 -8.81
CA ARG A 172 13.18 2.34 -9.64
C ARG A 172 12.34 2.70 -10.86
N TYR A 173 11.82 1.70 -11.57
CA TYR A 173 10.96 1.94 -12.72
C TYR A 173 9.75 2.82 -12.36
N CYS A 174 9.05 2.51 -11.26
CA CYS A 174 7.92 3.32 -10.81
C CYS A 174 8.36 4.76 -10.46
N GLN A 175 9.47 4.91 -9.73
CA GLN A 175 9.99 6.22 -9.34
C GLN A 175 10.40 7.07 -10.54
N GLU A 176 11.03 6.48 -11.56
CA GLU A 176 11.37 7.16 -12.82
C GLU A 176 10.14 7.64 -13.59
N LYS A 177 9.02 6.93 -13.47
CA LYS A 177 7.71 7.33 -14.03
C LYS A 177 6.92 8.29 -13.14
N GLY A 178 7.41 8.62 -11.94
CA GLY A 178 6.69 9.43 -10.94
C GLY A 178 5.56 8.69 -10.23
N ILE A 179 5.48 7.36 -10.38
CA ILE A 179 4.49 6.50 -9.72
C ILE A 179 4.97 6.20 -8.29
N ILE A 180 4.16 6.50 -7.29
CA ILE A 180 4.48 6.19 -5.89
C ILE A 180 4.47 4.68 -5.70
N VAL A 181 5.45 4.18 -4.94
CA VAL A 181 5.47 2.77 -4.52
C VAL A 181 4.93 2.66 -3.09
N GLU A 182 3.91 1.84 -2.91
CA GLU A 182 3.50 1.34 -1.60
C GLU A 182 4.11 -0.04 -1.35
N GLY A 183 4.68 -0.25 -0.15
CA GLY A 183 5.28 -1.52 0.25
C GLY A 183 4.36 -2.32 1.17
N TYR A 184 3.77 -3.42 0.69
CA TYR A 184 3.09 -4.37 1.57
C TYR A 184 4.08 -5.39 2.15
N CYS A 185 3.67 -6.12 3.19
CA CYS A 185 4.54 -6.99 4.00
C CYS A 185 5.86 -6.30 4.46
N PRO A 186 5.87 -5.01 4.82
CA PRO A 186 7.10 -4.25 5.04
C PRO A 186 7.96 -4.78 6.19
N LEU A 187 7.39 -5.61 7.06
CA LEU A 187 8.05 -6.26 8.20
C LEU A 187 8.40 -7.75 7.94
N GLY A 188 8.33 -8.22 6.68
CA GLY A 188 8.66 -9.59 6.30
C GLY A 188 7.97 -10.65 7.16
N ARG A 189 6.71 -10.40 7.57
CA ARG A 189 5.93 -11.27 8.48
C ARG A 189 6.70 -11.69 9.74
N LYS A 190 7.57 -10.80 10.25
CA LYS A 190 8.45 -10.98 11.43
C LYS A 190 9.60 -11.98 11.24
N GLN A 191 9.81 -12.55 10.08
CA GLN A 191 10.84 -13.57 9.83
C GLN A 191 12.26 -13.03 10.10
N PHE A 192 12.47 -11.71 9.91
CA PHE A 192 13.79 -11.08 9.96
C PHE A 192 14.07 -10.30 11.24
N PHE A 193 13.18 -10.31 12.24
CA PHE A 193 13.36 -9.52 13.48
C PHE A 193 14.57 -9.93 14.29
N ASN A 194 15.05 -11.17 14.15
CA ASN A 194 16.25 -11.67 14.80
C ASN A 194 17.52 -11.57 13.91
N ASN A 195 17.45 -10.90 12.76
CA ASN A 195 18.62 -10.70 11.91
C ASN A 195 19.62 -9.80 12.65
N ARG A 196 20.85 -10.33 12.83
CA ARG A 196 21.91 -9.68 13.62
C ARG A 196 22.29 -8.31 13.07
N ALA A 197 22.39 -8.17 11.75
CA ALA A 197 22.76 -6.91 11.12
C ALA A 197 21.70 -5.83 11.38
N LEU A 198 20.40 -6.17 11.24
CA LEU A 198 19.30 -5.26 11.53
C LEU A 198 19.30 -4.84 13.01
N ILE A 199 19.54 -5.77 13.94
CA ILE A 199 19.60 -5.48 15.37
C ILE A 199 20.75 -4.49 15.68
N GLU A 200 21.95 -4.72 15.12
CA GLU A 200 23.09 -3.83 15.37
C GLU A 200 22.89 -2.44 14.77
N ILE A 201 22.25 -2.34 13.62
CA ILE A 201 21.92 -1.04 13.03
C ILE A 201 20.82 -0.33 13.85
N ALA A 202 19.76 -1.02 14.27
CA ALA A 202 18.68 -0.44 15.07
C ALA A 202 19.18 0.19 16.39
N LYS A 203 20.15 -0.46 17.05
CA LYS A 203 20.80 0.09 18.26
C LYS A 203 21.43 1.47 18.03
N LYS A 204 22.00 1.74 16.87
CA LYS A 204 22.61 3.04 16.54
C LYS A 204 21.61 4.19 16.54
N TYR A 205 20.33 3.88 16.31
CA TYR A 205 19.22 4.84 16.23
C TYR A 205 18.30 4.80 17.45
N ASN A 206 18.64 3.97 18.45
CA ASN A 206 17.78 3.74 19.63
C ASN A 206 16.32 3.41 19.23
N CYS A 207 16.15 2.57 18.20
CA CYS A 207 14.85 2.15 17.70
C CYS A 207 14.75 0.62 17.66
N SER A 208 13.54 0.10 17.51
CA SER A 208 13.32 -1.33 17.30
C SER A 208 13.63 -1.75 15.85
N VAL A 209 13.82 -3.06 15.63
CA VAL A 209 14.01 -3.60 14.29
C VAL A 209 12.80 -3.31 13.37
N PRO A 210 11.52 -3.44 13.81
CA PRO A 210 10.38 -2.98 13.03
C PRO A 210 10.48 -1.51 12.61
N GLN A 211 10.80 -0.62 13.54
CA GLN A 211 10.97 0.81 13.23
C GLN A 211 12.09 1.03 12.23
N LEU A 212 13.24 0.34 12.36
CA LEU A 212 14.34 0.41 11.40
C LEU A 212 13.89 0.00 9.99
N MET A 213 13.18 -1.15 9.86
CA MET A 213 12.72 -1.67 8.58
C MET A 213 11.75 -0.70 7.89
N LEU A 214 10.80 -0.13 8.64
CA LEU A 214 9.85 0.85 8.10
C LEU A 214 10.54 2.16 7.72
N SER A 215 11.50 2.63 8.54
CA SER A 215 12.28 3.85 8.25
C SER A 215 13.16 3.69 7.01
N TRP A 216 13.69 2.48 6.76
CA TRP A 216 14.41 2.17 5.54
C TRP A 216 13.54 2.31 4.30
N LEU A 217 12.29 1.80 4.32
CA LEU A 217 11.33 1.98 3.23
C LEU A 217 11.03 3.48 3.00
N ILE A 218 10.71 4.21 4.08
CA ILE A 218 10.43 5.65 4.00
C ILE A 218 11.63 6.41 3.42
N GLY A 219 12.86 6.07 3.84
CA GLY A 219 14.10 6.66 3.33
C GLY A 219 14.32 6.41 1.82
N ARG A 220 13.73 5.35 1.28
CA ARG A 220 13.73 5.03 -0.17
C ARG A 220 12.57 5.70 -0.93
N GLY A 221 11.75 6.53 -0.27
CA GLY A 221 10.56 7.12 -0.88
C GLY A 221 9.42 6.11 -1.09
N ILE A 222 9.41 5.00 -0.36
CA ILE A 222 8.37 3.96 -0.43
C ILE A 222 7.44 4.14 0.77
N VAL A 223 6.13 4.01 0.57
CA VAL A 223 5.11 4.08 1.62
C VAL A 223 4.88 2.70 2.22
N PRO A 224 5.35 2.39 3.44
CA PRO A 224 5.10 1.10 4.05
C PRO A 224 3.67 0.99 4.57
N LEU A 225 3.09 -0.23 4.44
CA LEU A 225 1.76 -0.58 4.91
C LEU A 225 1.83 -1.69 5.99
N PRO A 226 2.42 -1.44 7.17
CA PRO A 226 2.44 -2.44 8.24
C PRO A 226 1.02 -2.76 8.72
N LYS A 227 0.76 -4.03 9.07
CA LYS A 227 -0.49 -4.48 9.69
C LYS A 227 -0.27 -4.78 11.17
N SER A 228 -1.11 -4.24 12.02
CA SER A 228 -1.21 -4.62 13.44
C SER A 228 -2.63 -4.44 13.96
N SER A 229 -3.06 -5.36 14.84
CA SER A 229 -4.27 -5.21 15.67
C SER A 229 -3.94 -4.76 17.09
N ASP A 230 -2.66 -4.59 17.41
CA ASP A 230 -2.17 -4.22 18.73
C ASP A 230 -1.79 -2.74 18.76
N ASP A 231 -2.36 -1.99 19.68
CA ASP A 231 -2.20 -0.55 19.83
C ASP A 231 -0.75 -0.10 20.01
N ALA A 232 0.00 -0.83 20.84
CA ALA A 232 1.38 -0.47 21.12
C ALA A 232 2.23 -0.60 19.85
N ARG A 233 2.05 -1.71 19.11
CA ARG A 233 2.73 -1.91 17.84
C ARG A 233 2.27 -0.94 16.76
N GLN A 234 1.00 -0.53 16.73
CA GLN A 234 0.53 0.51 15.80
C GLN A 234 1.27 1.82 16.05
N ARG A 235 1.38 2.26 17.30
CA ARG A 235 2.13 3.46 17.69
C ARG A 235 3.62 3.33 17.37
N GLU A 236 4.23 2.20 17.76
CA GLU A 236 5.64 1.91 17.45
C GLU A 236 5.92 2.01 15.94
N ASN A 237 5.07 1.39 15.11
CA ASN A 237 5.21 1.46 13.65
C ASN A 237 5.08 2.91 13.14
N LEU A 238 4.13 3.68 13.66
CA LEU A 238 3.92 5.07 13.24
C LEU A 238 5.13 5.96 13.58
N GLU A 239 5.76 5.72 14.74
CA GLU A 239 6.95 6.45 15.19
C GLU A 239 8.16 6.24 14.27
N SER A 240 8.18 5.21 13.42
CA SER A 240 9.23 5.02 12.40
C SER A 240 9.41 6.25 11.49
N THR A 241 8.37 7.06 11.33
CA THR A 241 8.43 8.31 10.56
C THR A 241 9.37 9.38 11.17
N ASN A 242 9.79 9.20 12.40
CA ASN A 242 10.70 10.09 13.13
C ASN A 242 12.16 9.61 13.09
N VAL A 243 12.41 8.40 12.57
CA VAL A 243 13.77 7.85 12.45
C VAL A 243 14.29 8.14 11.04
N THR A 244 15.41 8.88 10.95
CA THR A 244 16.09 9.16 9.69
C THR A 244 17.41 8.40 9.65
N LEU A 245 17.55 7.49 8.68
CA LEU A 245 18.75 6.68 8.52
C LEU A 245 19.80 7.42 7.72
N ARG A 246 21.08 7.22 8.08
CA ARG A 246 22.22 7.70 7.29
C ARG A 246 22.40 6.85 6.04
N GLU A 247 22.91 7.43 4.97
CA GLU A 247 23.14 6.76 3.69
C GLU A 247 24.02 5.50 3.84
N ALA A 248 25.05 5.55 4.69
CA ALA A 248 25.89 4.38 4.96
C ALA A 248 25.10 3.21 5.56
N ASP A 249 24.20 3.47 6.51
CA ASP A 249 23.37 2.43 7.13
C ASP A 249 22.26 1.94 6.16
N MET A 250 21.72 2.82 5.31
CA MET A 250 20.83 2.43 4.20
C MET A 250 21.55 1.46 3.25
N THR A 251 22.80 1.76 2.89
CA THR A 251 23.61 0.90 2.04
C THR A 251 23.89 -0.45 2.68
N GLU A 252 24.16 -0.51 3.98
CA GLU A 252 24.36 -1.79 4.69
C GLU A 252 23.07 -2.61 4.72
N ILE A 253 21.89 -1.99 4.90
CA ILE A 253 20.61 -2.69 4.84
C ILE A 253 20.36 -3.22 3.43
N ASN A 254 20.67 -2.46 2.39
CA ASN A 254 20.48 -2.88 0.99
C ASN A 254 21.29 -4.15 0.64
N LYS A 255 22.42 -4.42 1.33
CA LYS A 255 23.21 -5.65 1.14
C LYS A 255 22.53 -6.91 1.69
N LEU A 256 21.48 -6.76 2.50
CA LEU A 256 20.73 -7.87 3.07
C LEU A 256 19.69 -8.44 2.10
N ASP A 257 19.51 -7.84 0.93
CA ASP A 257 18.54 -8.25 -0.07
C ASP A 257 18.88 -9.63 -0.64
N GLU A 258 18.08 -10.63 -0.31
CA GLU A 258 18.19 -12.00 -0.79
C GLU A 258 17.12 -12.33 -1.83
N GLN A 259 16.35 -11.33 -2.29
CA GLN A 259 15.20 -11.50 -3.18
C GLN A 259 14.16 -12.48 -2.61
N MET A 260 14.02 -12.50 -1.28
CA MET A 260 13.12 -13.39 -0.55
C MET A 260 11.72 -12.80 -0.48
N ASP A 261 10.82 -13.29 -1.30
CA ASP A 261 9.38 -13.07 -1.21
C ASP A 261 8.80 -13.86 -0.01
N VAL A 262 8.11 -13.21 0.90
CA VAL A 262 7.46 -13.86 2.04
C VAL A 262 5.97 -14.12 1.82
N ASP A 263 5.37 -13.53 0.81
CA ASP A 263 3.96 -13.77 0.48
C ASP A 263 3.78 -14.96 -0.47
N GLY A 264 4.76 -15.25 -1.33
CA GLY A 264 4.79 -16.42 -2.22
C GLY A 264 3.61 -16.52 -3.20
N GLN A 265 2.67 -15.60 -3.15
CA GLN A 265 1.42 -15.64 -3.90
C GLN A 265 1.40 -14.66 -5.08
N TYR A 266 2.27 -13.67 -5.08
CA TYR A 266 2.19 -12.54 -6.00
C TYR A 266 3.54 -12.25 -6.63
N ILE A 267 4.05 -13.24 -7.37
CA ILE A 267 5.24 -13.01 -8.19
C ILE A 267 4.86 -11.93 -9.21
N ILE A 268 5.54 -10.80 -9.14
CA ILE A 268 5.51 -9.80 -10.19
C ILE A 268 6.10 -10.48 -11.42
N GLN A 269 5.24 -11.01 -12.26
CA GLN A 269 5.68 -11.51 -13.55
C GLN A 269 5.97 -10.27 -14.39
N ASP A 270 7.24 -10.06 -14.74
CA ASP A 270 7.57 -9.19 -15.85
C ASP A 270 6.77 -9.71 -17.03
N GLY A 271 5.70 -8.96 -17.40
CA GLY A 271 4.77 -9.41 -18.42
C GLY A 271 5.51 -9.72 -19.70
N VAL A 272 5.51 -10.98 -20.08
CA VAL A 272 5.80 -11.46 -21.43
C VAL A 272 4.47 -11.73 -22.10
#